data_60064dd645f968e716143bcf032dedb2
#
_entry.id   60064dd645f968e716143bcf032dedb2
#
_cell.length_a   1.000
_cell.length_b   1.000
_cell.length_c   1.000
_cell.angle_alpha   90.00
_cell.angle_beta   90.00
_cell.angle_gamma   90.00
#
_symmetry.space_group_name_H-M   'P 1'
#
loop_
_entity.id
_entity.type
_entity.pdbx_description
1 polymer ?
#
loop_
_entity_poly.entity_id
_entity_poly.type
_entity_poly.pdbx_seq_one_letter_code
_entity_poly.pdbx_strand_id
1 'polypeptide(L)'
;MKQPKKIFTRMLINNWGGISHKMLEFHEYVNLFSGKSGSGKSTVMDAIQVVLYGSVSANFLNKAADDSKNKRSVLSYLRGAQKDGTANRGDVDFCSQIVLEIEDTATHIVTCVGAAFEVAKGDTDLKKYTYFSHSGRIPKDEYLENNVPYSIAQIRKLTEERSRSADNRGRGIRRKKLIFIRCTGKSSVR
;
A
#
# COMPACT_ATOMS: atom_id res chain seq x y z
N MET A 1 -32.38 8.12 -7.13
CA MET A 1 -31.01 8.67 -7.24
C MET A 1 -30.07 7.77 -6.42
N LYS A 2 -28.98 7.26 -7.02
CA LYS A 2 -27.96 6.51 -6.27
C LYS A 2 -27.26 7.48 -5.32
N GLN A 3 -27.08 7.10 -4.06
CA GLN A 3 -26.33 7.94 -3.12
C GLN A 3 -24.84 7.99 -3.51
N PRO A 4 -24.19 9.17 -3.38
CA PRO A 4 -22.77 9.31 -3.65
C PRO A 4 -21.98 8.40 -2.70
N LYS A 5 -21.06 7.64 -3.24
CA LYS A 5 -20.18 6.76 -2.45
C LYS A 5 -18.78 6.74 -3.04
N LYS A 6 -17.81 6.32 -2.25
CA LYS A 6 -16.44 6.05 -2.71
C LYS A 6 -16.27 4.55 -2.85
N ILE A 7 -15.77 4.13 -3.99
CA ILE A 7 -15.55 2.72 -4.32
C ILE A 7 -14.08 2.48 -4.64
N PHE A 8 -13.57 1.31 -4.30
CA PHE A 8 -12.30 0.85 -4.83
C PHE A 8 -12.50 0.42 -6.28
N THR A 9 -11.63 0.86 -7.17
CA THR A 9 -11.64 0.46 -8.58
C THR A 9 -10.49 -0.47 -8.90
N ARG A 10 -9.30 -0.20 -8.38
CA ARG A 10 -8.12 -1.02 -8.58
C ARG A 10 -7.23 -1.05 -7.34
N MET A 11 -6.42 -2.08 -7.25
CA MET A 11 -5.35 -2.21 -6.28
C MET A 11 -4.09 -2.72 -6.95
N LEU A 12 -2.99 -2.04 -6.71
CA LEU A 12 -1.67 -2.47 -7.13
C LEU A 12 -0.87 -2.95 -5.93
N ILE A 13 -0.21 -4.06 -6.10
CA ILE A 13 0.71 -4.64 -5.12
C ILE A 13 2.05 -4.89 -5.80
N ASN A 14 3.11 -4.27 -5.29
CA ASN A 14 4.49 -4.51 -5.67
C ASN A 14 5.26 -5.01 -4.45
N ASN A 15 5.85 -6.21 -4.51
CA ASN A 15 6.70 -6.79 -3.48
C ASN A 15 6.07 -6.88 -2.07
N TRP A 16 4.87 -7.44 -1.96
CA TRP A 16 4.17 -7.63 -0.69
C TRP A 16 3.88 -9.11 -0.43
N GLY A 17 4.30 -9.66 0.70
CA GLY A 17 4.19 -11.08 1.01
C GLY A 17 4.81 -11.95 -0.10
N GLY A 18 4.09 -12.96 -0.56
CA GLY A 18 4.48 -13.78 -1.71
C GLY A 18 4.22 -13.15 -3.07
N ILE A 19 3.64 -11.93 -3.13
CA ILE A 19 3.27 -11.26 -4.37
C ILE A 19 4.41 -10.34 -4.81
N SER A 20 4.97 -10.58 -5.99
CA SER A 20 6.00 -9.70 -6.57
C SER A 20 5.36 -8.52 -7.28
N HIS A 21 4.37 -8.76 -8.13
CA HIS A 21 3.63 -7.74 -8.86
C HIS A 21 2.21 -8.23 -9.15
N LYS A 22 1.21 -7.43 -8.84
CA LYS A 22 -0.19 -7.77 -9.11
C LYS A 22 -1.07 -6.53 -9.17
N MET A 23 -1.79 -6.37 -10.28
CA MET A 23 -2.94 -5.48 -10.39
C MET A 23 -4.22 -6.28 -10.13
N LEU A 24 -5.08 -5.77 -9.28
CA LEU A 24 -6.42 -6.30 -9.00
C LEU A 24 -7.45 -5.24 -9.41
N GLU A 25 -8.51 -5.67 -10.07
CA GLU A 25 -9.67 -4.84 -10.38
C GLU A 25 -10.80 -5.18 -9.42
N PHE A 26 -11.51 -4.16 -8.94
CA PHE A 26 -12.63 -4.31 -8.03
C PHE A 26 -13.94 -3.99 -8.73
N HIS A 27 -14.93 -4.83 -8.47
CA HIS A 27 -16.32 -4.56 -8.82
C HIS A 27 -16.98 -3.67 -7.78
N GLU A 28 -17.93 -2.84 -8.19
CA GLU A 28 -18.59 -1.84 -7.33
C GLU A 28 -19.30 -2.44 -6.11
N TYR A 29 -19.88 -3.63 -6.23
CA TYR A 29 -20.76 -4.19 -5.20
C TYR A 29 -20.16 -5.36 -4.44
N VAL A 30 -19.66 -6.36 -5.16
CA VAL A 30 -19.17 -7.61 -4.56
C VAL A 30 -17.86 -8.02 -5.21
N ASN A 31 -16.89 -8.34 -4.36
CA ASN A 31 -15.60 -8.91 -4.77
C ASN A 31 -15.35 -10.18 -3.98
N LEU A 32 -15.20 -11.30 -4.67
CA LEU A 32 -14.98 -12.61 -4.06
C LEU A 32 -13.54 -13.05 -4.27
N PHE A 33 -12.80 -13.24 -3.18
CA PHE A 33 -11.48 -13.84 -3.21
C PHE A 33 -11.59 -15.33 -2.90
N SER A 34 -11.43 -16.17 -3.91
CA SER A 34 -11.46 -17.64 -3.77
C SER A 34 -10.12 -18.25 -4.14
N GLY A 35 -9.84 -19.44 -3.64
CA GLY A 35 -8.61 -20.18 -3.94
C GLY A 35 -8.18 -21.10 -2.80
N LYS A 36 -7.24 -21.99 -3.07
CA LYS A 36 -6.66 -22.92 -2.08
C LYS A 36 -5.98 -22.19 -0.92
N SER A 37 -5.73 -22.89 0.19
CA SER A 37 -4.88 -22.37 1.26
C SER A 37 -3.51 -21.96 0.70
N GLY A 38 -2.97 -20.82 1.16
CA GLY A 38 -1.70 -20.29 0.65
C GLY A 38 -1.78 -19.50 -0.65
N SER A 39 -2.95 -19.37 -1.30
CA SER A 39 -3.10 -18.62 -2.57
C SER A 39 -3.01 -17.09 -2.48
N GLY A 40 -2.71 -16.53 -1.30
CA GLY A 40 -2.52 -15.10 -1.12
C GLY A 40 -3.76 -14.28 -0.78
N LYS A 41 -4.92 -14.91 -0.52
CA LYS A 41 -6.15 -14.19 -0.13
C LYS A 41 -5.94 -13.29 1.08
N SER A 42 -5.41 -13.83 2.17
CA SER A 42 -5.08 -13.06 3.38
C SER A 42 -4.02 -11.99 3.10
N THR A 43 -3.07 -12.27 2.21
CA THR A 43 -2.02 -11.32 1.79
C THR A 43 -2.61 -10.06 1.17
N VAL A 44 -3.63 -10.21 0.32
CA VAL A 44 -4.36 -9.07 -0.27
C VAL A 44 -5.15 -8.31 0.79
N MET A 45 -5.83 -9.01 1.70
CA MET A 45 -6.59 -8.36 2.78
C MET A 45 -5.67 -7.58 3.71
N ASP A 46 -4.52 -8.13 4.08
CA ASP A 46 -3.52 -7.46 4.90
C ASP A 46 -2.95 -6.21 4.20
N ALA A 47 -2.73 -6.28 2.89
CA ALA A 47 -2.30 -5.13 2.10
C ALA A 47 -3.33 -4.00 2.14
N ILE A 48 -4.63 -4.30 1.98
CA ILE A 48 -5.71 -3.32 2.11
C ILE A 48 -5.70 -2.69 3.51
N GLN A 49 -5.59 -3.50 4.56
CA GLN A 49 -5.60 -3.05 5.95
C GLN A 49 -4.43 -2.11 6.24
N VAL A 50 -3.21 -2.43 5.81
CA VAL A 50 -2.02 -1.59 6.02
C VAL A 50 -2.21 -0.20 5.41
N VAL A 51 -2.79 -0.10 4.22
CA VAL A 51 -3.06 1.19 3.57
C VAL A 51 -4.17 1.95 4.28
N LEU A 52 -5.30 1.29 4.60
CA LEU A 52 -6.47 1.96 5.18
C LEU A 52 -6.26 2.40 6.62
N TYR A 53 -5.59 1.60 7.43
CA TYR A 53 -5.28 1.96 8.82
C TYR A 53 -4.09 2.92 8.94
N GLY A 54 -3.27 3.07 7.89
CA GLY A 54 -2.09 3.92 7.92
C GLY A 54 -1.09 3.49 9.00
N SER A 55 -0.97 2.19 9.25
CA SER A 55 -0.16 1.65 10.32
C SER A 55 0.64 0.45 9.87
N VAL A 56 1.90 0.40 10.30
CA VAL A 56 2.81 -0.74 10.14
C VAL A 56 2.80 -1.68 11.35
N SER A 57 1.85 -1.53 12.26
CA SER A 57 1.72 -2.41 13.41
C SER A 57 1.26 -3.80 12.98
N ALA A 58 1.96 -4.83 13.42
CA ALA A 58 1.59 -6.23 13.18
C ALA A 58 0.19 -6.59 13.75
N ASN A 59 -0.35 -5.77 14.67
CA ASN A 59 -1.69 -5.99 15.23
C ASN A 59 -2.82 -5.86 14.20
N PHE A 60 -2.57 -5.18 13.07
CA PHE A 60 -3.53 -5.03 11.97
C PHE A 60 -3.39 -6.11 10.89
N LEU A 61 -2.35 -6.94 10.94
CA LEU A 61 -2.20 -8.06 10.03
C LEU A 61 -3.09 -9.24 10.47
N ASN A 62 -3.53 -10.03 9.51
CA ASN A 62 -4.43 -11.16 9.75
C ASN A 62 -3.77 -12.20 10.67
N LYS A 63 -4.36 -12.40 11.84
CA LYS A 63 -3.88 -13.35 12.86
C LYS A 63 -4.04 -14.82 12.45
N ALA A 64 -4.80 -15.13 11.40
CA ALA A 64 -5.04 -16.51 10.95
C ALA A 64 -3.76 -17.24 10.45
N ALA A 65 -2.66 -16.50 10.24
CA ALA A 65 -1.35 -17.06 9.91
C ALA A 65 -0.40 -17.12 11.13
N ASP A 66 -0.91 -16.76 12.32
CA ASP A 66 -0.11 -16.61 13.54
C ASP A 66 -0.26 -17.87 14.39
N ASP A 67 0.72 -18.77 14.30
CA ASP A 67 0.96 -19.72 15.38
C ASP A 67 1.50 -18.90 16.57
N SER A 68 0.82 -18.95 17.68
CA SER A 68 0.87 -18.11 18.89
C SER A 68 2.25 -17.81 19.52
N LYS A 69 3.34 -18.18 18.88
CA LYS A 69 4.72 -17.97 19.37
C LYS A 69 5.57 -16.96 18.59
N ASN A 70 5.21 -16.61 17.35
CA ASN A 70 5.98 -15.66 16.53
C ASN A 70 5.06 -14.67 15.83
N LYS A 71 4.83 -13.51 16.44
CA LYS A 71 4.15 -12.38 15.79
C LYS A 71 4.96 -11.98 14.55
N ARG A 72 4.38 -12.16 13.36
CA ARG A 72 5.01 -11.72 12.12
C ARG A 72 5.13 -10.19 12.13
N SER A 73 6.34 -9.67 12.02
CA SER A 73 6.56 -8.25 11.79
C SER A 73 6.16 -7.88 10.35
N VAL A 74 5.84 -6.62 10.10
CA VAL A 74 5.60 -6.14 8.73
C VAL A 74 6.84 -6.37 7.86
N LEU A 75 8.04 -6.24 8.42
CA LEU A 75 9.28 -6.53 7.70
C LEU A 75 9.37 -8.00 7.26
N SER A 76 9.06 -8.95 8.16
CA SER A 76 9.06 -10.37 7.78
C SER A 76 8.02 -10.66 6.69
N TYR A 77 6.90 -9.96 6.76
CA TYR A 77 5.85 -10.03 5.73
C TYR A 77 6.33 -9.48 4.39
N LEU A 78 6.97 -8.30 4.38
CA LEU A 78 7.57 -7.69 3.19
C LEU A 78 8.62 -8.60 2.55
N ARG A 79 9.48 -9.25 3.34
CA ARG A 79 10.45 -10.24 2.85
C ARG A 79 9.79 -11.52 2.32
N GLY A 80 8.49 -11.73 2.62
CA GLY A 80 7.76 -12.93 2.25
C GLY A 80 8.25 -14.15 3.02
N ALA A 81 8.52 -13.99 4.33
CA ALA A 81 8.96 -15.07 5.21
C ALA A 81 7.94 -16.20 5.26
N GLN A 82 8.42 -17.42 5.13
CA GLN A 82 7.65 -18.67 5.17
C GLN A 82 7.83 -19.37 6.53
N LYS A 83 7.00 -20.38 6.80
CA LYS A 83 7.03 -21.11 8.06
C LYS A 83 8.32 -21.95 8.25
N ASP A 84 8.96 -22.32 7.17
CA ASP A 84 10.21 -23.10 7.14
C ASP A 84 11.48 -22.23 7.36
N GLY A 85 11.31 -20.94 7.60
CA GLY A 85 12.40 -19.99 7.79
C GLY A 85 12.97 -19.41 6.49
N THR A 86 12.47 -19.83 5.34
CA THR A 86 12.83 -19.22 4.05
C THR A 86 12.08 -17.91 3.82
N ALA A 87 12.55 -17.09 2.90
CA ALA A 87 11.88 -15.86 2.50
C ALA A 87 11.95 -15.66 0.98
N ASN A 88 10.84 -15.27 0.38
CA ASN A 88 10.75 -15.09 -1.08
C ASN A 88 11.77 -14.07 -1.61
N ARG A 89 12.08 -13.03 -0.83
CA ARG A 89 13.01 -11.95 -1.20
C ARG A 89 14.36 -12.04 -0.50
N GLY A 90 14.48 -12.91 0.50
CA GLY A 90 15.73 -13.06 1.26
C GLY A 90 16.21 -11.78 1.94
N ASP A 91 17.51 -11.72 2.19
CA ASP A 91 18.17 -10.57 2.83
C ASP A 91 18.84 -9.68 1.76
N VAL A 92 18.03 -8.95 1.01
CA VAL A 92 18.42 -8.05 -0.07
C VAL A 92 17.72 -6.71 0.06
N ASP A 93 18.24 -5.69 -0.63
CA ASP A 93 17.59 -4.40 -0.78
C ASP A 93 16.41 -4.52 -1.74
N PHE A 94 15.25 -3.96 -1.36
CA PHE A 94 14.11 -3.84 -2.26
C PHE A 94 13.13 -2.75 -1.83
N CYS A 95 12.33 -2.31 -2.79
CA CYS A 95 11.18 -1.43 -2.55
C CYS A 95 9.87 -2.21 -2.69
N SER A 96 8.85 -1.75 -1.98
CA SER A 96 7.51 -2.32 -2.03
C SER A 96 6.47 -1.20 -2.04
N GLN A 97 5.39 -1.38 -2.78
CA GLN A 97 4.24 -0.47 -2.73
C GLN A 97 2.92 -1.25 -2.70
N ILE A 98 1.99 -0.67 -1.98
CA ILE A 98 0.58 -1.06 -2.02
C ILE A 98 -0.22 0.20 -2.32
N VAL A 99 -1.03 0.17 -3.37
CA VAL A 99 -1.80 1.34 -3.80
C VAL A 99 -3.24 0.96 -4.06
N LEU A 100 -4.17 1.68 -3.46
CA LEU A 100 -5.61 1.59 -3.70
C LEU A 100 -6.06 2.77 -4.55
N GLU A 101 -6.73 2.50 -5.65
CA GLU A 101 -7.41 3.49 -6.48
C GLU A 101 -8.86 3.58 -6.05
N ILE A 102 -9.30 4.80 -5.75
CA ILE A 102 -10.63 5.10 -5.21
C ILE A 102 -11.31 6.09 -6.13
N GLU A 103 -12.53 5.78 -6.55
CA GLU A 103 -13.37 6.69 -7.34
C GLU A 103 -14.56 7.16 -6.51
N ASP A 104 -14.84 8.46 -6.57
CA ASP A 104 -16.08 9.05 -6.06
C ASP A 104 -17.15 8.94 -7.14
N THR A 105 -18.24 8.21 -6.87
CA THR A 105 -19.27 7.90 -7.88
C THR A 105 -20.12 9.08 -8.29
N ALA A 106 -20.10 10.19 -7.55
CA ALA A 106 -20.85 11.41 -7.88
C ALA A 106 -20.04 12.37 -8.74
N THR A 107 -18.74 12.48 -8.47
CA THR A 107 -17.87 13.46 -9.14
C THR A 107 -16.94 12.82 -10.18
N HIS A 108 -16.86 11.49 -10.20
CA HIS A 108 -15.89 10.70 -10.97
C HIS A 108 -14.42 11.09 -10.72
N ILE A 109 -14.17 11.77 -9.61
CA ILE A 109 -12.80 12.09 -9.19
C ILE A 109 -12.14 10.81 -8.68
N VAL A 110 -10.98 10.51 -9.25
CA VAL A 110 -10.16 9.37 -8.85
C VAL A 110 -8.99 9.85 -8.00
N THR A 111 -8.74 9.11 -6.92
CA THR A 111 -7.63 9.36 -6.00
C THR A 111 -6.93 8.03 -5.71
N CYS A 112 -5.61 8.01 -5.75
CA CYS A 112 -4.82 6.92 -5.24
C CYS A 112 -4.37 7.20 -3.81
N VAL A 113 -4.46 6.18 -2.95
CA VAL A 113 -3.88 6.16 -1.61
C VAL A 113 -2.99 4.93 -1.48
N GLY A 114 -1.83 5.08 -0.86
CA GLY A 114 -0.90 3.97 -0.82
C GLY A 114 0.12 4.05 0.32
N ALA A 115 0.84 2.95 0.47
CA ALA A 115 2.00 2.82 1.33
C ALA A 115 3.21 2.40 0.49
N ALA A 116 4.36 2.97 0.76
CA ALA A 116 5.63 2.61 0.15
C ALA A 116 6.65 2.28 1.24
N PHE A 117 7.45 1.26 0.99
CA PHE A 117 8.43 0.71 1.92
C PHE A 117 9.77 0.57 1.22
N GLU A 118 10.85 0.88 1.93
CA GLU A 118 12.21 0.54 1.52
C GLU A 118 12.80 -0.38 2.59
N VAL A 119 13.26 -1.53 2.17
CA VAL A 119 13.92 -2.54 3.01
C VAL A 119 15.35 -2.67 2.55
N ALA A 120 16.28 -2.49 3.48
CA ALA A 120 17.69 -2.69 3.23
C ALA A 120 18.13 -4.09 3.67
N LYS A 121 19.20 -4.59 3.02
CA LYS A 121 19.90 -5.78 3.49
C LYS A 121 20.33 -5.60 4.96
N GLY A 122 20.14 -6.63 5.78
CA GLY A 122 20.48 -6.61 7.20
C GLY A 122 19.48 -5.86 8.09
N ASP A 123 18.40 -5.30 7.55
CA ASP A 123 17.38 -4.68 8.40
C ASP A 123 16.69 -5.71 9.27
N THR A 124 16.65 -5.45 10.59
CA THR A 124 15.94 -6.24 11.60
C THR A 124 14.53 -5.69 11.86
N ASP A 125 14.33 -4.40 11.58
CA ASP A 125 13.05 -3.70 11.74
C ASP A 125 12.76 -2.83 10.52
N LEU A 126 11.48 -2.52 10.30
CA LEU A 126 11.04 -1.62 9.23
C LEU A 126 11.34 -0.16 9.62
N LYS A 127 12.37 0.42 9.00
CA LYS A 127 12.84 1.78 9.31
C LYS A 127 12.32 2.83 8.34
N LYS A 128 12.15 2.46 7.06
CA LYS A 128 11.78 3.39 6.00
C LYS A 128 10.46 3.01 5.37
N TYR A 129 9.46 3.85 5.60
CA TYR A 129 8.14 3.74 4.97
C TYR A 129 7.47 5.11 4.88
N THR A 130 6.51 5.23 3.99
CA THR A 130 5.68 6.42 3.86
C THR A 130 4.30 6.05 3.37
N TYR A 131 3.30 6.81 3.81
CA TYR A 131 1.97 6.80 3.23
C TYR A 131 1.85 7.98 2.29
N PHE A 132 1.16 7.79 1.18
CA PHE A 132 1.01 8.82 0.17
C PHE A 132 -0.39 8.83 -0.44
N SER A 133 -0.75 9.93 -1.04
CA SER A 133 -1.92 10.05 -1.88
C SER A 133 -1.67 11.00 -3.03
N HIS A 134 -2.33 10.78 -4.16
CA HIS A 134 -2.33 11.69 -5.28
C HIS A 134 -3.62 11.61 -6.07
N SER A 135 -3.91 12.66 -6.82
CA SER A 135 -5.04 12.69 -7.75
C SER A 135 -4.77 11.85 -9.00
N GLY A 136 -5.84 11.31 -9.57
CA GLY A 136 -5.82 10.51 -10.79
C GLY A 136 -5.59 9.02 -10.53
N ARG A 137 -5.57 8.28 -11.62
CA ARG A 137 -5.47 6.81 -11.62
C ARG A 137 -4.04 6.34 -11.32
N ILE A 138 -3.89 5.06 -10.99
CA ILE A 138 -2.59 4.38 -10.97
C ILE A 138 -1.90 4.63 -12.31
N PRO A 139 -0.64 5.09 -12.32
CA PRO A 139 0.08 5.41 -13.55
C PRO A 139 0.32 4.16 -14.41
N LYS A 140 0.60 4.36 -15.70
CA LYS A 140 0.79 3.26 -16.66
C LYS A 140 2.03 2.42 -16.37
N ASP A 141 3.05 3.02 -15.77
CA ASP A 141 4.27 2.35 -15.33
C ASP A 141 4.10 1.54 -14.04
N GLU A 142 2.89 1.64 -13.40
CA GLU A 142 2.54 0.89 -12.19
C GLU A 142 3.57 1.08 -11.06
N TYR A 143 4.15 2.29 -10.97
CA TYR A 143 5.24 2.66 -10.06
C TYR A 143 6.48 1.79 -10.21
N LEU A 144 6.78 1.36 -11.44
CA LEU A 144 7.96 0.59 -11.78
C LEU A 144 8.88 1.39 -12.70
N GLU A 145 10.18 1.31 -12.47
CA GLU A 145 11.22 1.74 -13.39
C GLU A 145 12.11 0.54 -13.69
N ASN A 146 12.18 0.13 -14.96
CA ASN A 146 12.90 -1.07 -15.37
C ASN A 146 12.51 -2.33 -14.57
N ASN A 147 11.22 -2.52 -14.31
CA ASN A 147 10.65 -3.59 -13.48
C ASN A 147 11.07 -3.55 -11.99
N VAL A 148 11.66 -2.45 -11.54
CA VAL A 148 11.98 -2.24 -10.12
C VAL A 148 10.95 -1.28 -9.53
N PRO A 149 10.33 -1.62 -8.39
CA PRO A 149 9.39 -0.73 -7.71
C PRO A 149 10.05 0.58 -7.27
N TYR A 150 9.34 1.70 -7.43
CA TYR A 150 9.82 3.02 -7.07
C TYR A 150 10.29 3.10 -5.61
N SER A 151 11.36 3.83 -5.39
CA SER A 151 11.79 4.26 -4.06
C SER A 151 10.83 5.27 -3.45
N ILE A 152 10.92 5.49 -2.15
CA ILE A 152 10.13 6.51 -1.44
C ILE A 152 10.40 7.90 -2.04
N ALA A 153 11.63 8.19 -2.47
CA ALA A 153 11.98 9.46 -3.11
C ALA A 153 11.24 9.66 -4.44
N GLN A 154 11.17 8.62 -5.28
CA GLN A 154 10.44 8.66 -6.54
C GLN A 154 8.92 8.81 -6.33
N ILE A 155 8.36 8.11 -5.33
CA ILE A 155 6.95 8.25 -4.93
C ILE A 155 6.65 9.70 -4.50
N ARG A 156 7.51 10.32 -3.70
CA ARG A 156 7.35 11.72 -3.27
C ARG A 156 7.37 12.68 -4.47
N LYS A 157 8.32 12.53 -5.37
CA LYS A 157 8.41 13.34 -6.59
C LYS A 157 7.13 13.24 -7.42
N LEU A 158 6.65 12.01 -7.68
CA LEU A 158 5.41 11.77 -8.43
C LEU A 158 4.20 12.40 -7.74
N THR A 159 4.07 12.28 -6.42
CA THR A 159 2.94 12.86 -5.68
C THR A 159 2.96 14.39 -5.72
N GLU A 160 4.12 15.02 -5.64
CA GLU A 160 4.28 16.47 -5.78
C GLU A 160 3.90 16.96 -7.19
N GLU A 161 4.37 16.29 -8.24
CA GLU A 161 4.06 16.61 -9.63
C GLU A 161 2.55 16.52 -9.91
N ARG A 162 1.89 15.46 -9.41
CA ARG A 162 0.45 15.28 -9.57
C ARG A 162 -0.37 16.27 -8.75
N SER A 163 0.10 16.70 -7.59
CA SER A 163 -0.54 17.74 -6.79
C SER A 163 -0.49 19.10 -7.48
N ARG A 164 0.65 19.46 -8.05
CA ARG A 164 0.80 20.71 -8.85
C ARG A 164 -0.08 20.72 -10.08
N SER A 165 -0.17 19.57 -10.77
CA SER A 165 -1.02 19.44 -11.97
C SER A 165 -2.52 19.51 -11.64
N ALA A 166 -2.94 19.10 -10.47
CA ALA A 166 -4.32 19.22 -9.99
C ALA A 166 -4.65 20.67 -9.62
N ASP A 167 -3.75 21.39 -8.93
CA ASP A 167 -3.91 22.82 -8.59
C ASP A 167 -4.03 23.71 -9.83
N ASN A 168 -3.28 23.41 -10.90
CA ASN A 168 -3.34 24.16 -12.15
C ASN A 168 -4.65 23.97 -12.93
N ARG A 169 -5.35 22.84 -12.76
CA ARG A 169 -6.66 22.58 -13.38
C ARG A 169 -7.84 23.10 -12.56
N GLY A 170 -7.62 23.39 -11.28
CA GLY A 170 -8.65 23.71 -10.27
C GLY A 170 -8.56 25.12 -9.72
N ARG A 171 -8.40 26.18 -10.55
CA ARG A 171 -8.63 27.55 -10.09
C ARG A 171 -10.11 27.72 -9.71
N GLY A 172 -10.48 27.33 -8.49
CA GLY A 172 -11.83 27.55 -7.98
C GLY A 172 -12.30 26.68 -6.82
N ILE A 173 -11.60 25.63 -6.44
CA ILE A 173 -12.03 24.75 -5.34
C ILE A 173 -11.13 24.94 -4.13
N ARG A 174 -11.72 25.50 -3.04
CA ARG A 174 -11.05 25.67 -1.73
C ARG A 174 -10.42 24.33 -1.30
N ARG A 175 -9.11 24.37 -1.02
CA ARG A 175 -8.33 23.30 -0.40
C ARG A 175 -9.03 22.77 0.84
N LYS A 176 -9.69 21.61 0.77
CA LYS A 176 -9.89 20.80 1.96
C LYS A 176 -8.56 20.08 2.21
N LYS A 177 -7.86 20.55 3.23
CA LYS A 177 -6.61 19.98 3.75
C LYS A 177 -6.85 18.48 4.02
N LEU A 178 -6.32 17.58 3.16
CA LEU A 178 -6.21 16.17 3.53
C LEU A 178 -5.31 16.14 4.77
N ILE A 179 -5.88 15.68 5.88
CA ILE A 179 -5.14 15.53 7.13
C ILE A 179 -4.16 14.36 6.92
N PHE A 180 -2.91 14.70 6.64
CA PHE A 180 -1.82 13.75 6.80
C PHE A 180 -1.71 13.44 8.29
N ILE A 181 -2.17 12.28 8.72
CA ILE A 181 -1.80 11.76 10.04
C ILE A 181 -0.31 11.39 9.96
N ARG A 182 0.49 12.34 10.40
CA ARG A 182 1.93 12.17 10.54
C ARG A 182 2.16 11.35 11.81
N CYS A 183 2.14 10.03 11.69
CA CYS A 183 2.63 9.15 12.75
C CYS A 183 4.17 9.22 12.77
N THR A 184 4.71 10.27 13.39
CA THR A 184 6.10 10.28 13.83
C THR A 184 6.15 9.49 15.14
N GLY A 185 6.41 8.20 15.05
CA GLY A 185 6.74 7.39 16.20
C GLY A 185 8.12 7.79 16.74
N LYS A 186 8.15 8.77 17.66
CA LYS A 186 9.27 8.90 18.58
C LYS A 186 9.05 7.87 19.69
N SER A 187 9.76 6.76 19.65
CA SER A 187 9.92 5.92 20.80
C SER A 187 10.81 6.68 21.81
N SER A 188 10.23 7.27 22.83
CA SER A 188 10.98 7.63 24.04
C SER A 188 11.03 6.39 24.93
N VAL A 189 12.17 5.72 24.93
CA VAL A 189 12.56 4.81 26.01
C VAL A 189 12.89 5.67 27.22
N ARG A 190 12.18 5.44 28.31
CA ARG A 190 12.64 5.61 29.68
C ARG A 190 12.52 4.28 30.42
#